data_4ee99acd5bdf7db946593fee14e52579
#
_entry.id   4ee99acd5bdf7db946593fee14e52579
#
_cell.length_a   1.000
_cell.length_b   1.000
_cell.length_c   1.000
_cell.angle_alpha   90.00
_cell.angle_beta   90.00
_cell.angle_gamma   90.00
#
_symmetry.space_group_name_H-M   'P 1'
#
loop_
_entity.id
_entity.type
_entity.pdbx_description
1 polymer ?
#
loop_
_entity_poly.entity_id
_entity_poly.type
_entity_poly.pdbx_seq_one_letter_code
_entity_poly.pdbx_strand_id
1 'polypeptide(L)'
;SSAASDVYKRQLKVLGTAVVTYDGVEIDLSKPFARMTMVEAVKKYSGVDFAEIDLETARSLAKERGIEFEERHKKGDLLNLFFEEYVEEKLVQPTFITEHPVEISPLAKRKPDDPDYTERFELFITCREMANAFSELNDPIDQRGRFEAQEELFLSLIHISEPTRPY
;
A
#
# COMPACT_ATOMS: atom_id res chain seq x y z
N SER A 1 17.94 12.75 -5.05
CA SER A 1 18.77 11.96 -4.17
C SER A 1 19.53 10.86 -4.93
N SER A 2 20.59 10.32 -4.36
CA SER A 2 21.60 9.49 -5.03
C SER A 2 21.07 8.21 -5.69
N ALA A 3 20.13 7.50 -5.06
CA ALA A 3 19.64 6.21 -5.54
C ALA A 3 18.92 6.28 -6.91
N ALA A 4 18.06 7.27 -7.13
CA ALA A 4 17.41 7.47 -8.43
C ALA A 4 18.41 7.86 -9.53
N SER A 5 19.44 8.66 -9.16
CA SER A 5 20.55 9.00 -10.07
C SER A 5 21.39 7.78 -10.45
N ASP A 6 21.56 6.81 -9.55
CA ASP A 6 22.37 5.62 -9.78
C ASP A 6 21.61 4.60 -10.65
N VAL A 7 20.29 4.45 -10.46
CA VAL A 7 19.43 3.63 -11.32
C VAL A 7 19.45 4.16 -12.75
N TYR A 8 19.26 5.46 -12.95
CA TYR A 8 19.33 6.12 -14.25
C TYR A 8 20.67 5.91 -14.95
N LYS A 9 21.78 6.15 -14.23
CA LYS A 9 23.13 5.96 -14.79
C LYS A 9 23.41 4.52 -15.18
N ARG A 10 22.93 3.55 -14.37
CA ARG A 10 23.11 2.14 -14.65
C ARG A 10 22.34 1.71 -15.91
N GLN A 11 21.10 2.20 -16.06
CA GLN A 11 20.29 1.90 -17.23
C GLN A 11 20.87 2.47 -18.53
N LEU A 12 21.30 3.74 -18.53
CA LEU A 12 22.01 4.31 -19.65
C LEU A 12 23.25 3.49 -20.04
N LYS A 13 23.98 2.99 -19.05
CA LYS A 13 25.18 2.16 -19.28
C LYS A 13 24.85 0.78 -19.87
N VAL A 14 23.72 0.19 -19.49
CA VAL A 14 23.33 -1.17 -19.90
C VAL A 14 22.53 -1.15 -21.19
N LEU A 15 21.57 -0.24 -21.31
CA LEU A 15 20.59 -0.21 -22.39
C LEU A 15 20.87 0.86 -23.45
N GLY A 16 21.79 1.79 -23.20
CA GLY A 16 22.06 2.93 -24.06
C GLY A 16 20.96 3.99 -24.14
N THR A 17 19.86 3.78 -23.42
CA THR A 17 18.70 4.68 -23.35
C THR A 17 18.09 4.69 -21.96
N ALA A 18 17.44 5.81 -21.62
CA ALA A 18 16.66 5.93 -20.39
C ALA A 18 15.16 5.71 -20.60
N VAL A 19 14.73 5.60 -21.84
CA VAL A 19 13.35 5.26 -22.20
C VAL A 19 13.35 3.80 -22.65
N VAL A 20 12.54 2.99 -22.00
CA VAL A 20 12.42 1.55 -22.29
C VAL A 20 10.98 1.21 -22.60
N THR A 21 10.79 0.28 -23.52
CA THR A 21 9.46 -0.28 -23.82
C THR A 21 9.33 -1.63 -23.15
N TYR A 22 8.31 -1.77 -22.31
CA TYR A 22 7.97 -3.03 -21.66
C TYR A 22 6.49 -3.33 -21.88
N ASP A 23 6.19 -4.50 -22.42
CA ASP A 23 4.82 -4.95 -22.77
C ASP A 23 4.03 -3.92 -23.60
N GLY A 24 4.71 -3.28 -24.57
CA GLY A 24 4.14 -2.25 -25.46
C GLY A 24 3.98 -0.87 -24.80
N VAL A 25 4.36 -0.71 -23.54
CA VAL A 25 4.28 0.54 -22.80
C VAL A 25 5.66 1.19 -22.73
N GLU A 26 5.72 2.47 -23.09
CA GLU A 26 6.93 3.29 -22.96
C GLU A 26 7.09 3.80 -21.52
N ILE A 27 8.24 3.53 -20.92
CA ILE A 27 8.60 3.92 -19.56
C ILE A 27 9.78 4.86 -19.61
N ASP A 28 9.60 6.09 -19.15
CA ASP A 28 10.64 7.10 -19.10
C ASP A 28 11.32 7.11 -17.71
N LEU A 29 12.49 6.52 -17.68
CA LEU A 29 13.32 6.46 -16.46
C LEU A 29 14.27 7.66 -16.32
N SER A 30 14.23 8.61 -17.27
CA SER A 30 15.07 9.81 -17.25
C SER A 30 14.53 10.89 -16.28
N LYS A 31 13.23 10.85 -16.00
CA LYS A 31 12.55 11.81 -15.13
C LYS A 31 12.62 11.38 -13.66
N PRO A 32 12.55 12.32 -12.71
CA PRO A 32 12.32 11.99 -11.32
C PRO A 32 11.04 11.15 -11.19
N PHE A 33 11.12 10.02 -10.48
CA PHE A 33 9.95 9.19 -10.22
C PHE A 33 8.92 9.96 -9.41
N ALA A 34 7.66 9.84 -9.78
CA ALA A 34 6.56 10.42 -9.02
C ALA A 34 6.55 9.88 -7.59
N ARG A 35 6.06 10.68 -6.64
CA ARG A 35 5.94 10.29 -5.24
C ARG A 35 4.61 10.81 -4.71
N MET A 36 3.84 9.94 -4.09
CA MET A 36 2.56 10.24 -3.46
C MET A 36 2.43 9.41 -2.19
N THR A 37 1.72 9.92 -1.19
CA THR A 37 1.23 9.10 -0.08
C THR A 37 0.09 8.21 -0.58
N MET A 38 -0.21 7.13 0.14
CA MET A 38 -1.34 6.26 -0.21
C MET A 38 -2.66 7.02 -0.18
N VAL A 39 -2.85 7.92 0.79
CA VAL A 39 -4.02 8.80 0.90
C VAL A 39 -4.15 9.75 -0.31
N GLU A 40 -3.05 10.40 -0.69
CA GLU A 40 -3.03 11.29 -1.87
C GLU A 40 -3.35 10.53 -3.16
N ALA A 41 -2.81 9.33 -3.30
CA ALA A 41 -3.06 8.48 -4.46
C ALA A 41 -4.53 8.08 -4.56
N VAL A 42 -5.12 7.59 -3.46
CA VAL A 42 -6.54 7.23 -3.40
C VAL A 42 -7.42 8.47 -3.65
N LYS A 43 -7.13 9.61 -3.03
CA LYS A 43 -7.86 10.86 -3.28
C LYS A 43 -7.81 11.25 -4.76
N LYS A 44 -6.64 11.17 -5.38
CA LYS A 44 -6.43 11.54 -6.79
C LYS A 44 -7.25 10.69 -7.75
N TYR A 45 -7.31 9.38 -7.54
CA TYR A 45 -7.89 8.46 -8.52
C TYR A 45 -9.31 8.02 -8.19
N SER A 46 -9.70 7.99 -6.92
CA SER A 46 -11.06 7.64 -6.50
C SER A 46 -11.94 8.86 -6.15
N GLY A 47 -11.31 10.02 -5.88
CA GLY A 47 -12.00 11.21 -5.38
C GLY A 47 -12.33 11.17 -3.89
N VAL A 48 -11.98 10.10 -3.17
CA VAL A 48 -12.25 9.96 -1.73
C VAL A 48 -11.04 10.39 -0.92
N ASP A 49 -11.24 11.35 -0.02
CA ASP A 49 -10.20 11.83 0.88
C ASP A 49 -10.24 11.10 2.23
N PHE A 50 -9.39 10.10 2.36
CA PHE A 50 -9.29 9.33 3.59
C PHE A 50 -8.73 10.11 4.78
N ALA A 51 -8.13 11.28 4.58
CA ALA A 51 -7.75 12.15 5.68
C ALA A 51 -8.96 12.80 6.37
N GLU A 52 -10.03 13.08 5.61
CA GLU A 52 -11.19 13.85 6.06
C GLU A 52 -12.39 12.98 6.51
N ILE A 53 -12.40 11.68 6.19
CA ILE A 53 -13.52 10.78 6.51
C ILE A 53 -13.20 9.88 7.71
N ASP A 54 -14.23 9.47 8.42
CA ASP A 54 -14.14 8.45 9.47
C ASP A 54 -14.37 7.03 8.94
N LEU A 55 -14.26 6.04 9.82
CA LEU A 55 -14.41 4.62 9.47
C LEU A 55 -15.81 4.30 8.92
N GLU A 56 -16.86 4.86 9.51
CA GLU A 56 -18.25 4.58 9.11
C GLU A 56 -18.55 5.16 7.73
N THR A 57 -18.05 6.35 7.44
CA THR A 57 -18.12 6.96 6.11
C THR A 57 -17.35 6.13 5.08
N ALA A 58 -16.14 5.67 5.43
CA ALA A 58 -15.34 4.82 4.55
C ALA A 58 -16.04 3.50 4.23
N ARG A 59 -16.67 2.84 5.22
CA ARG A 59 -17.49 1.64 5.02
C ARG A 59 -18.70 1.88 4.13
N SER A 60 -19.38 3.00 4.33
CA SER A 60 -20.54 3.38 3.52
C SER A 60 -20.17 3.60 2.06
N LEU A 61 -19.04 4.29 1.81
CA LEU A 61 -18.50 4.50 0.47
C LEU A 61 -18.03 3.19 -0.18
N ALA A 62 -17.42 2.28 0.57
CA ALA A 62 -17.02 0.97 0.07
C ALA A 62 -18.26 0.17 -0.39
N LYS A 63 -19.32 0.11 0.42
CA LYS A 63 -20.59 -0.53 0.05
C LYS A 63 -21.23 0.09 -1.20
N GLU A 64 -21.29 1.42 -1.26
CA GLU A 64 -21.84 2.15 -2.41
C GLU A 64 -21.10 1.82 -3.71
N ARG A 65 -19.78 1.61 -3.61
CA ARG A 65 -18.91 1.33 -4.76
C ARG A 65 -18.72 -0.15 -5.05
N GLY A 66 -19.35 -1.04 -4.28
CA GLY A 66 -19.27 -2.48 -4.48
C GLY A 66 -17.93 -3.09 -4.06
N ILE A 67 -17.14 -2.40 -3.24
CA ILE A 67 -15.90 -2.92 -2.67
C ILE A 67 -16.27 -3.84 -1.52
N GLU A 68 -15.89 -5.10 -1.61
CA GLU A 68 -16.11 -6.08 -0.56
C GLU A 68 -15.14 -5.86 0.61
N PHE A 69 -15.65 -5.87 1.83
CA PHE A 69 -14.85 -5.76 3.04
C PHE A 69 -15.50 -6.51 4.20
N GLU A 70 -14.72 -6.81 5.21
CA GLU A 70 -15.19 -7.48 6.42
C GLU A 70 -15.45 -6.45 7.54
N GLU A 71 -16.36 -6.77 8.47
CA GLU A 71 -16.69 -5.86 9.59
C GLU A 71 -15.50 -5.54 10.50
N ARG A 72 -14.51 -6.44 10.57
CA ARG A 72 -13.26 -6.24 11.31
C ARG A 72 -12.29 -5.26 10.66
N HIS A 73 -12.46 -4.96 9.37
CA HIS A 73 -11.57 -4.03 8.66
C HIS A 73 -11.62 -2.65 9.29
N LYS A 74 -10.45 -2.11 9.59
CA LYS A 74 -10.24 -0.76 10.07
C LYS A 74 -10.11 0.22 8.91
N LYS A 75 -9.92 1.49 9.22
CA LYS A 75 -9.83 2.54 8.21
C LYS A 75 -8.63 2.34 7.25
N GLY A 76 -7.50 1.87 7.78
CA GLY A 76 -6.31 1.57 6.96
C GLY A 76 -6.51 0.40 6.01
N ASP A 77 -7.25 -0.63 6.42
CA ASP A 77 -7.61 -1.75 5.54
C ASP A 77 -8.51 -1.28 4.39
N LEU A 78 -9.50 -0.43 4.68
CA LEU A 78 -10.36 0.15 3.66
C LEU A 78 -9.60 1.07 2.70
N LEU A 79 -8.66 1.86 3.20
CA LEU A 79 -7.76 2.66 2.36
C LEU A 79 -7.00 1.77 1.37
N ASN A 80 -6.51 0.61 1.83
CA ASN A 80 -5.82 -0.35 0.97
C ASN A 80 -6.76 -0.93 -0.11
N LEU A 81 -7.98 -1.32 0.25
CA LEU A 81 -8.96 -1.82 -0.73
C LEU A 81 -9.29 -0.77 -1.80
N PHE A 82 -9.42 0.50 -1.40
CA PHE A 82 -9.58 1.59 -2.37
C PHE A 82 -8.35 1.81 -3.23
N PHE A 83 -7.16 1.60 -2.68
CA PHE A 83 -5.92 1.70 -3.43
C PHE A 83 -5.84 0.59 -4.49
N GLU A 84 -6.10 -0.65 -4.13
CA GLU A 84 -6.12 -1.79 -5.06
C GLU A 84 -7.13 -1.57 -6.19
N GLU A 85 -8.34 -1.11 -5.87
CA GLU A 85 -9.41 -0.94 -6.86
C GLU A 85 -9.19 0.25 -7.81
N TYR A 86 -8.68 1.39 -7.31
CA TYR A 86 -8.66 2.63 -8.10
C TYR A 86 -7.30 3.10 -8.53
N VAL A 87 -6.23 2.66 -7.87
CA VAL A 87 -4.89 3.26 -8.02
C VAL A 87 -3.92 2.34 -8.75
N GLU A 88 -3.82 1.07 -8.38
CA GLU A 88 -2.75 0.17 -8.89
C GLU A 88 -2.69 0.15 -10.40
N GLU A 89 -3.83 -0.01 -11.08
CA GLU A 89 -3.91 -0.03 -12.56
C GLU A 89 -3.59 1.31 -13.24
N LYS A 90 -3.43 2.39 -12.47
CA LYS A 90 -3.07 3.72 -12.98
C LYS A 90 -1.58 4.03 -12.83
N LEU A 91 -0.84 3.21 -12.11
CA LEU A 91 0.58 3.43 -11.81
C LEU A 91 1.49 2.86 -12.94
N VAL A 92 1.31 3.36 -14.14
CA VAL A 92 2.07 2.92 -15.34
C VAL A 92 3.52 3.42 -15.27
N GLN A 93 3.72 4.72 -15.01
CA GLN A 93 5.04 5.33 -14.90
C GLN A 93 5.62 5.15 -13.50
N PRO A 94 6.95 5.13 -13.35
CA PRO A 94 7.61 4.91 -12.07
C PRO A 94 7.08 5.85 -10.97
N THR A 95 6.43 5.27 -9.96
CA THR A 95 5.78 6.00 -8.88
C THR A 95 6.06 5.34 -7.54
N PHE A 96 6.57 6.11 -6.58
CA PHE A 96 6.65 5.69 -5.19
C PHE A 96 5.34 5.99 -4.48
N ILE A 97 4.77 4.98 -3.85
CA ILE A 97 3.68 5.12 -2.89
C ILE A 97 4.28 5.01 -1.50
N THR A 98 4.01 6.00 -0.66
CA THR A 98 4.56 6.12 0.70
C THR A 98 3.44 6.18 1.74
N GLU A 99 3.79 6.06 3.01
CA GLU A 99 2.85 6.22 4.12
C GLU A 99 1.72 5.20 4.07
N HIS A 100 2.12 3.93 4.04
CA HIS A 100 1.18 2.82 4.15
C HIS A 100 0.59 2.74 5.55
N PRO A 101 -0.71 2.43 5.71
CA PRO A 101 -1.34 2.24 7.02
C PRO A 101 -0.67 1.16 7.86
N VAL A 102 -0.75 1.34 9.18
CA VAL A 102 -0.22 0.39 10.15
C VAL A 102 -0.89 -0.98 10.04
N GLU A 103 -2.18 -1.01 9.75
CA GLU A 103 -2.99 -2.22 9.63
C GLU A 103 -2.41 -3.20 8.61
N ILE A 104 -1.91 -2.69 7.49
CA ILE A 104 -1.33 -3.51 6.41
C ILE A 104 0.21 -3.57 6.44
N SER A 105 0.83 -3.06 7.50
CA SER A 105 2.29 -2.92 7.60
C SER A 105 2.81 -3.38 8.97
N PRO A 106 2.60 -4.66 9.35
CA PRO A 106 2.83 -5.13 10.72
C PRO A 106 4.28 -5.08 11.19
N LEU A 107 5.24 -5.09 10.27
CA LEU A 107 6.68 -5.08 10.57
C LEU A 107 7.33 -3.72 10.38
N ALA A 108 6.59 -2.74 9.86
CA ALA A 108 7.12 -1.41 9.58
C ALA A 108 6.97 -0.48 10.79
N LYS A 109 7.99 0.36 10.99
CA LYS A 109 8.00 1.39 12.03
C LYS A 109 6.96 2.47 11.72
N ARG A 110 6.25 2.92 12.76
CA ARG A 110 5.30 4.04 12.65
C ARG A 110 6.04 5.34 12.35
N LYS A 111 5.41 6.22 11.61
CA LYS A 111 5.87 7.59 11.45
C LYS A 111 5.78 8.32 12.81
N PRO A 112 6.80 9.11 13.17
CA PRO A 112 6.78 9.87 14.43
C PRO A 112 5.72 10.97 14.48
N ASP A 113 5.43 11.57 13.33
CA ASP A 113 4.51 12.69 13.14
C ASP A 113 3.07 12.26 12.87
N ASP A 114 2.87 11.01 12.41
CA ASP A 114 1.56 10.44 12.17
C ASP A 114 1.58 8.92 12.39
N PRO A 115 1.29 8.46 13.61
CA PRO A 115 1.46 7.05 14.00
C PRO A 115 0.44 6.08 13.38
N ASP A 116 -0.56 6.56 12.67
CA ASP A 116 -1.50 5.71 11.91
C ASP A 116 -0.88 5.20 10.61
N TYR A 117 0.22 5.81 10.19
CA TYR A 117 1.00 5.43 9.01
C TYR A 117 2.41 4.96 9.37
N THR A 118 3.06 4.32 8.40
CA THR A 118 4.38 3.72 8.59
C THR A 118 5.44 4.36 7.70
N GLU A 119 6.71 4.22 8.11
CA GLU A 119 7.89 4.54 7.30
C GLU A 119 8.12 3.43 6.26
N ARG A 120 7.17 3.25 5.34
CA ARG A 120 7.19 2.26 4.25
C ARG A 120 6.96 2.94 2.92
N PHE A 121 7.61 2.43 1.89
CA PHE A 121 7.29 2.78 0.52
C PHE A 121 7.25 1.54 -0.37
N GLU A 122 6.46 1.64 -1.42
CA GLU A 122 6.45 0.72 -2.54
C GLU A 122 6.73 1.49 -3.83
N LEU A 123 7.47 0.87 -4.75
CA LEU A 123 7.71 1.40 -6.08
C LEU A 123 6.87 0.61 -7.08
N PHE A 124 5.99 1.32 -7.77
CA PHE A 124 5.19 0.77 -8.87
C PHE A 124 5.77 1.21 -10.22
N ILE A 125 5.84 0.26 -11.15
CA ILE A 125 6.13 0.50 -12.58
C ILE A 125 5.28 -0.48 -13.37
N THR A 126 4.59 0.00 -14.42
CA THR A 126 3.68 -0.83 -15.25
C THR A 126 2.60 -1.54 -14.42
N CYS A 127 2.00 -0.82 -13.47
CA CYS A 127 0.94 -1.34 -12.59
C CYS A 127 1.38 -2.54 -11.70
N ARG A 128 2.68 -2.67 -11.46
CA ARG A 128 3.26 -3.75 -10.66
C ARG A 128 4.18 -3.19 -9.59
N GLU A 129 4.10 -3.76 -8.40
CA GLU A 129 5.07 -3.52 -7.34
C GLU A 129 6.44 -4.08 -7.75
N MET A 130 7.42 -3.19 -7.88
CA MET A 130 8.80 -3.53 -8.25
C MET A 130 9.76 -3.54 -7.08
N ALA A 131 9.44 -2.80 -6.02
CA ALA A 131 10.21 -2.76 -4.80
C ALA A 131 9.33 -2.35 -3.62
N ASN A 132 9.66 -2.91 -2.45
CA ASN A 132 9.03 -2.60 -1.17
C ASN A 132 10.13 -2.47 -0.13
N ALA A 133 10.11 -1.38 0.63
CA ALA A 133 11.06 -1.19 1.73
C ALA A 133 10.44 -0.36 2.85
N PHE A 134 10.88 -0.63 4.05
CA PHE A 134 10.41 0.05 5.26
C PHE A 134 11.50 0.10 6.32
N SER A 135 11.38 1.06 7.24
CA SER A 135 12.13 1.05 8.49
C SER A 135 11.57 -0.06 9.38
N GLU A 136 12.43 -0.97 9.84
CA GLU A 136 11.98 -2.07 10.70
C GLU A 136 11.45 -1.56 12.04
N LEU A 137 10.36 -2.18 12.48
CA LEU A 137 9.82 -1.99 13.81
C LEU A 137 10.78 -2.63 14.83
N ASN A 138 11.40 -1.79 15.65
CA ASN A 138 12.36 -2.21 16.67
C ASN A 138 11.83 -2.00 18.11
N ASP A 139 10.56 -1.66 18.26
CA ASP A 139 9.87 -1.58 19.55
C ASP A 139 9.21 -2.93 19.87
N PRO A 140 9.71 -3.68 20.86
CA PRO A 140 9.18 -5.02 21.18
C PRO A 140 7.75 -4.99 21.75
N ILE A 141 7.33 -3.87 22.32
CA ILE A 141 5.97 -3.71 22.88
C ILE A 141 4.97 -3.50 21.75
N ASP A 142 5.24 -2.57 20.82
CA ASP A 142 4.41 -2.35 19.64
C ASP A 142 4.39 -3.62 18.75
N GLN A 143 5.53 -4.28 18.55
CA GLN A 143 5.62 -5.51 17.77
C GLN A 143 4.76 -6.64 18.36
N ARG A 144 4.79 -6.82 19.66
CA ARG A 144 3.97 -7.81 20.36
C ARG A 144 2.47 -7.52 20.14
N GLY A 145 2.04 -6.28 20.36
CA GLY A 145 0.64 -5.89 20.16
C GLY A 145 0.14 -6.12 18.72
N ARG A 146 1.00 -5.91 17.73
CA ARG A 146 0.65 -6.19 16.33
C ARG A 146 0.53 -7.68 16.03
N PHE A 147 1.41 -8.51 16.59
CA PHE A 147 1.31 -9.96 16.43
C PHE A 147 0.10 -10.53 17.15
N GLU A 148 -0.20 -10.06 18.37
CA GLU A 148 -1.41 -10.44 19.08
C GLU A 148 -2.68 -10.09 18.27
N ALA A 149 -2.74 -8.91 17.67
CA ALA A 149 -3.86 -8.53 16.80
C ALA A 149 -3.95 -9.41 15.53
N GLN A 150 -2.84 -9.81 14.94
CA GLN A 150 -2.83 -10.75 13.80
C GLN A 150 -3.27 -12.16 14.22
N GLU A 151 -2.85 -12.63 15.39
CA GLU A 151 -3.26 -13.93 15.91
C GLU A 151 -4.77 -13.97 16.17
N GLU A 152 -5.34 -12.92 16.77
CA GLU A 152 -6.80 -12.80 16.94
C GLU A 152 -7.53 -12.86 15.60
N LEU A 153 -7.03 -12.17 14.58
CA LEU A 153 -7.57 -12.23 13.24
C LEU A 153 -7.53 -13.66 12.66
N PHE A 154 -6.41 -14.36 12.82
CA PHE A 154 -6.24 -15.73 12.35
C PHE A 154 -7.18 -16.71 13.08
N LEU A 155 -7.28 -16.60 14.40
CA LEU A 155 -8.17 -17.44 15.21
C LEU A 155 -9.65 -17.22 14.86
N SER A 156 -10.05 -15.99 14.53
CA SER A 156 -11.42 -15.71 14.10
C SER A 156 -11.76 -16.41 12.78
N LEU A 157 -10.80 -16.56 11.86
CA LEU A 157 -10.97 -17.26 10.59
C LEU A 157 -11.13 -18.78 10.80
N ILE A 158 -10.40 -19.37 11.76
CA ILE A 158 -10.49 -20.81 12.06
C ILE A 158 -11.86 -21.15 12.66
N HIS A 159 -12.41 -20.30 13.53
CA HIS A 159 -13.74 -20.53 14.13
C HIS A 159 -14.89 -20.46 13.13
N ILE A 160 -14.75 -19.72 12.04
CA ILE A 160 -15.75 -19.65 10.97
C ILE A 160 -15.71 -20.88 10.07
N SER A 161 -14.58 -21.58 10.01
CA SER A 161 -14.36 -22.72 9.12
C SER A 161 -14.53 -24.10 9.76
N GLU A 162 -14.84 -24.21 11.06
CA GLU A 162 -15.19 -25.51 11.65
C GLU A 162 -16.57 -25.96 11.17
N PRO A 163 -16.65 -27.04 10.35
CA PRO A 163 -17.94 -27.62 10.03
C PRO A 163 -18.52 -28.21 11.31
N THR A 164 -19.70 -27.75 11.71
CA THR A 164 -20.51 -28.40 12.72
C THR A 164 -20.67 -29.87 12.34
N ARG A 165 -19.95 -30.79 13.01
CA ARG A 165 -20.20 -32.22 12.89
C ARG A 165 -21.58 -32.46 13.47
N PRO A 166 -22.54 -33.00 12.72
CA PRO A 166 -23.76 -33.53 13.30
C PRO A 166 -23.41 -34.80 14.09
N TYR A 167 -23.88 -34.89 15.32
CA TYR A 167 -23.84 -36.10 16.12
C TYR A 167 -24.73 -37.18 15.52
#